data_77fc26276433fe643bbeda5eb80fb39f
#
_entry.id   77fc26276433fe643bbeda5eb80fb39f
#
_cell.length_a   1.000
_cell.length_b   1.000
_cell.length_c   1.000
_cell.angle_alpha   90.00
_cell.angle_beta   90.00
_cell.angle_gamma   90.00
#
_symmetry.space_group_name_H-M   'P 1'
#
loop_
_entity.id
_entity.type
_entity.pdbx_description
1 polymer ?
#
loop_
_entity_poly.entity_id
_entity_poly.type
_entity_poly.pdbx_seq_one_letter_code
_entity_poly.pdbx_strand_id
1 'polypeptide(L)'
;YLILGFATLIGPQGYGITTVLTGILLTALRMVDGVSDAVVAAIFEKLNPKRGKIRIMLLVGWAVAALASLALYGWLCGIFEGVLGVIAFSVAYILFDIGNTINGCAGGTVGIVITNDPTQRPMTNVIGTIYSYCVPMICTNLITFVILPRHNNQYDVPMLTETMAWFSGLSLIFTVLACIGVAKLDVRETFETLPKDGEDEAEKTSVKDMWSVVKDNRNVQMYMLTGITDKLAQQTMSQGVVSTLMSGVLIGSYAAATMSGNVTQIVGVIFAFAGGIFIAKWGSKKATSVWSGINIAMAVVCVAMCVILCMMDGGSVEGMKALGVIGVPIIIFTILGIGKTGANMVLTTAGASMRADLVDYEYVRSGHYMPAVLAGVYSLIDKIVSSFASTIASLCIALVGYTTTVPQMGDKATWGIFWVAMFLQYGMAIIGWICNIIAMKFYTLDRETMIDVQKTLNERKAAHEANQAE
;
A
#
# COMPACT_ATOMS: atom_id res chain seq x y z
N TYR A 1 3.14 -1.72 -7.24
CA TYR A 1 2.26 -0.58 -6.92
C TYR A 1 1.93 0.26 -8.16
N LEU A 2 2.91 0.73 -8.94
CA LEU A 2 2.66 1.53 -10.16
C LEU A 2 1.84 0.77 -11.20
N ILE A 3 2.18 -0.48 -11.47
CA ILE A 3 1.44 -1.33 -12.41
C ILE A 3 -0.01 -1.48 -11.97
N LEU A 4 -0.26 -1.76 -10.70
CA LEU A 4 -1.61 -1.87 -10.15
C LEU A 4 -2.39 -0.55 -10.24
N GLY A 5 -1.72 0.59 -10.01
CA GLY A 5 -2.32 1.92 -10.12
C GLY A 5 -2.72 2.26 -11.56
N PHE A 6 -1.90 1.89 -12.54
CA PHE A 6 -2.17 2.19 -13.95
C PHE A 6 -3.18 1.22 -14.61
N ALA A 7 -3.53 0.12 -13.95
CA ALA A 7 -4.53 -0.81 -14.47
C ALA A 7 -5.91 -0.15 -14.70
N THR A 8 -6.25 0.87 -13.90
CA THR A 8 -7.45 1.69 -14.10
C THR A 8 -7.40 2.59 -15.35
N LEU A 9 -6.22 2.89 -15.87
CA LEU A 9 -6.02 3.68 -17.09
C LEU A 9 -6.04 2.80 -18.34
N ILE A 10 -5.41 1.62 -18.30
CA ILE A 10 -5.24 0.77 -19.48
C ILE A 10 -6.52 0.04 -19.89
N GLY A 11 -7.42 -0.28 -18.94
CA GLY A 11 -8.68 -0.95 -19.26
C GLY A 11 -9.52 -0.22 -20.32
N PRO A 12 -9.86 1.06 -20.12
CA PRO A 12 -10.58 1.83 -21.11
C PRO A 12 -9.78 2.10 -22.40
N GLN A 13 -8.49 2.40 -22.29
CA GLN A 13 -7.68 2.82 -23.44
C GLN A 13 -7.20 1.66 -24.32
N GLY A 14 -6.85 0.54 -23.70
CA GLY A 14 -6.21 -0.58 -24.40
C GLY A 14 -7.15 -1.74 -24.75
N TYR A 15 -8.30 -1.84 -24.05
CA TYR A 15 -9.22 -2.98 -24.19
C TYR A 15 -10.67 -2.58 -24.47
N GLY A 16 -10.95 -1.29 -24.58
CA GLY A 16 -12.31 -0.80 -24.81
C GLY A 16 -13.29 -1.12 -23.68
N ILE A 17 -12.79 -1.38 -22.47
CA ILE A 17 -13.59 -1.68 -21.28
C ILE A 17 -14.04 -0.36 -20.66
N THR A 18 -15.31 -0.24 -20.25
CA THR A 18 -15.73 0.99 -19.57
C THR A 18 -14.99 1.19 -18.25
N THR A 19 -14.80 2.45 -17.85
CA THR A 19 -14.08 2.80 -16.61
C THR A 19 -14.66 2.09 -15.38
N VAL A 20 -15.99 2.06 -15.27
CA VAL A 20 -16.69 1.39 -14.16
C VAL A 20 -16.46 -0.12 -14.18
N LEU A 21 -16.60 -0.75 -15.35
CA LEU A 21 -16.37 -2.20 -15.47
C LEU A 21 -14.89 -2.56 -15.16
N THR A 22 -13.95 -1.71 -15.59
CA THR A 22 -12.52 -1.88 -15.24
C THR A 22 -12.33 -1.87 -13.73
N GLY A 23 -12.93 -0.92 -13.01
CA GLY A 23 -12.85 -0.84 -11.56
C GLY A 23 -13.42 -2.08 -10.85
N ILE A 24 -14.62 -2.51 -11.26
CA ILE A 24 -15.27 -3.72 -10.71
C ILE A 24 -14.44 -4.97 -11.00
N LEU A 25 -13.93 -5.08 -12.23
CA LEU A 25 -13.09 -6.20 -12.65
C LEU A 25 -11.81 -6.29 -11.82
N LEU A 26 -11.11 -5.16 -11.64
CA LEU A 26 -9.92 -5.10 -10.78
C LEU A 26 -10.23 -5.47 -9.33
N THR A 27 -11.38 -5.07 -8.81
CA THR A 27 -11.82 -5.49 -7.46
C THR A 27 -12.00 -6.99 -7.38
N ALA A 28 -12.70 -7.59 -8.35
CA ALA A 28 -12.93 -9.04 -8.39
C ALA A 28 -11.61 -9.83 -8.53
N LEU A 29 -10.72 -9.38 -9.40
CA LEU A 29 -9.43 -10.03 -9.63
C LEU A 29 -8.53 -9.97 -8.39
N ARG A 30 -8.52 -8.86 -7.65
CA ARG A 30 -7.80 -8.75 -6.39
C ARG A 30 -8.36 -9.63 -5.27
N MET A 31 -9.65 -9.92 -5.28
CA MET A 31 -10.22 -10.91 -4.34
C MET A 31 -9.71 -12.33 -4.65
N VAL A 32 -9.52 -12.65 -5.93
CA VAL A 32 -8.94 -13.93 -6.36
C VAL A 32 -7.47 -14.05 -5.94
N ASP A 33 -6.72 -12.93 -5.91
CA ASP A 33 -5.34 -12.88 -5.43
C ASP A 33 -5.16 -13.44 -4.01
N GLY A 34 -6.12 -13.20 -3.11
CA GLY A 34 -6.11 -13.78 -1.76
C GLY A 34 -6.11 -15.32 -1.75
N VAL A 35 -6.69 -15.96 -2.76
CA VAL A 35 -6.67 -17.41 -2.92
C VAL A 35 -5.35 -17.88 -3.54
N SER A 36 -4.85 -17.14 -4.53
CA SER A 36 -3.57 -17.46 -5.20
C SER A 36 -2.39 -17.41 -4.24
N ASP A 37 -2.38 -16.48 -3.28
CA ASP A 37 -1.36 -16.37 -2.23
C ASP A 37 -1.22 -17.67 -1.43
N ALA A 38 -2.34 -18.25 -0.98
CA ALA A 38 -2.32 -19.49 -0.21
C ALA A 38 -1.81 -20.68 -1.04
N VAL A 39 -2.19 -20.74 -2.32
CA VAL A 39 -1.74 -21.79 -3.23
C VAL A 39 -0.24 -21.68 -3.51
N VAL A 40 0.23 -20.47 -3.81
CA VAL A 40 1.66 -20.20 -4.07
C VAL A 40 2.50 -20.49 -2.82
N ALA A 41 2.05 -20.07 -1.63
CA ALA A 41 2.74 -20.36 -0.39
C ALA A 41 2.86 -21.87 -0.13
N ALA A 42 1.78 -22.63 -0.34
CA ALA A 42 1.79 -24.10 -0.20
C ALA A 42 2.72 -24.79 -1.21
N ILE A 43 2.82 -24.26 -2.45
CA ILE A 43 3.79 -24.75 -3.45
C ILE A 43 5.22 -24.40 -2.99
N PHE A 44 5.43 -23.19 -2.50
CA PHE A 44 6.74 -22.72 -2.03
C PHE A 44 7.29 -23.59 -0.88
N GLU A 45 6.43 -23.99 0.07
CA GLU A 45 6.83 -24.84 1.18
C GLU A 45 7.25 -26.24 0.72
N LYS A 46 6.55 -26.80 -0.28
CA LYS A 46 6.85 -28.14 -0.83
C LYS A 46 8.11 -28.18 -1.69
N LEU A 47 8.55 -27.03 -2.21
CA LEU A 47 9.75 -26.96 -3.04
C LEU A 47 11.01 -27.10 -2.18
N ASN A 48 11.83 -28.11 -2.47
CA ASN A 48 13.13 -28.31 -1.84
C ASN A 48 14.23 -28.68 -2.86
N PRO A 49 14.54 -27.78 -3.82
CA PRO A 49 15.57 -28.02 -4.82
C PRO A 49 16.98 -27.95 -4.18
N LYS A 50 17.94 -28.73 -4.72
CA LYS A 50 19.35 -28.76 -4.23
C LYS A 50 20.03 -27.37 -4.24
N ARG A 51 19.66 -26.49 -5.18
CA ARG A 51 20.23 -25.15 -5.35
C ARG A 51 19.50 -24.06 -4.58
N GLY A 52 18.62 -24.42 -3.64
CA GLY A 52 17.78 -23.51 -2.90
C GLY A 52 16.52 -23.09 -3.68
N LYS A 53 15.51 -22.59 -2.97
CA LYS A 53 14.19 -22.27 -3.54
C LYS A 53 13.98 -20.78 -3.80
N ILE A 54 14.68 -19.90 -3.09
CA ILE A 54 14.47 -18.45 -3.16
C ILE A 54 14.83 -17.92 -4.55
N ARG A 55 16.04 -18.24 -5.06
CA ARG A 55 16.52 -17.73 -6.37
C ARG A 55 15.64 -18.18 -7.53
N ILE A 56 15.21 -19.45 -7.51
CA ILE A 56 14.32 -20.00 -8.55
C ILE A 56 12.99 -19.24 -8.52
N MET A 57 12.40 -19.04 -7.37
CA MET A 57 11.12 -18.35 -7.22
C MET A 57 11.23 -16.86 -7.58
N LEU A 58 12.30 -16.17 -7.21
CA LEU A 58 12.53 -14.78 -7.64
C LEU A 58 12.61 -14.66 -9.17
N LEU A 59 13.34 -15.53 -9.84
CA LEU A 59 13.47 -15.50 -11.31
C LEU A 59 12.17 -15.89 -12.02
N VAL A 60 11.50 -16.95 -11.57
CA VAL A 60 10.22 -17.39 -12.15
C VAL A 60 9.14 -16.34 -11.88
N GLY A 61 9.02 -15.84 -10.66
CA GLY A 61 8.07 -14.80 -10.31
C GLY A 61 8.31 -13.51 -11.09
N TRP A 62 9.57 -13.09 -11.24
CA TRP A 62 9.91 -11.95 -12.09
C TRP A 62 9.52 -12.21 -13.56
N ALA A 63 9.87 -13.36 -14.13
CA ALA A 63 9.58 -13.67 -15.53
C ALA A 63 8.07 -13.66 -15.81
N VAL A 64 7.26 -14.31 -14.93
CA VAL A 64 5.81 -14.34 -15.08
C VAL A 64 5.24 -12.93 -14.95
N ALA A 65 5.63 -12.14 -13.92
CA ALA A 65 5.14 -10.79 -13.72
C ALA A 65 5.56 -9.83 -14.87
N ALA A 66 6.81 -9.90 -15.32
CA ALA A 66 7.31 -9.05 -16.40
C ALA A 66 6.61 -9.36 -17.74
N LEU A 67 6.52 -10.63 -18.12
CA LEU A 67 5.84 -11.03 -19.35
C LEU A 67 4.35 -10.68 -19.32
N ALA A 68 3.69 -10.93 -18.20
CA ALA A 68 2.28 -10.58 -18.02
C ALA A 68 2.06 -9.06 -18.06
N SER A 69 2.94 -8.24 -17.44
CA SER A 69 2.85 -6.78 -17.52
C SER A 69 3.07 -6.24 -18.93
N LEU A 70 4.05 -6.77 -19.67
CA LEU A 70 4.28 -6.39 -21.07
C LEU A 70 3.11 -6.82 -21.97
N ALA A 71 2.50 -7.97 -21.70
CA ALA A 71 1.29 -8.39 -22.39
C ALA A 71 0.11 -7.46 -22.09
N LEU A 72 -0.13 -7.17 -20.79
CA LEU A 72 -1.24 -6.34 -20.33
C LEU A 72 -1.17 -4.90 -20.85
N TYR A 73 0.01 -4.29 -20.86
CA TYR A 73 0.21 -2.89 -21.20
C TYR A 73 0.71 -2.63 -22.61
N GLY A 74 1.03 -3.67 -23.37
CA GLY A 74 1.57 -3.54 -24.72
C GLY A 74 0.98 -4.53 -25.71
N TRP A 75 1.39 -5.80 -25.65
CA TRP A 75 1.13 -6.76 -26.71
C TRP A 75 -0.34 -7.08 -26.97
N LEU A 76 -1.20 -7.06 -25.93
CA LEU A 76 -2.62 -7.37 -26.05
C LEU A 76 -3.49 -6.12 -26.25
N CYS A 77 -2.92 -4.92 -26.03
CA CYS A 77 -3.66 -3.66 -26.18
C CYS A 77 -4.06 -3.41 -27.63
N GLY A 78 -5.33 -3.07 -27.84
CA GLY A 78 -5.88 -2.78 -29.17
C GLY A 78 -6.11 -4.01 -30.07
N ILE A 79 -5.73 -5.22 -29.61
CA ILE A 79 -5.99 -6.47 -30.37
C ILE A 79 -7.35 -7.06 -30.01
N PHE A 80 -7.70 -7.00 -28.73
CA PHE A 80 -8.93 -7.57 -28.20
C PHE A 80 -9.80 -6.47 -27.58
N GLU A 81 -11.05 -6.40 -28.05
CA GLU A 81 -12.05 -5.45 -27.54
C GLU A 81 -13.33 -6.18 -27.08
N GLY A 82 -14.18 -5.48 -26.36
CA GLY A 82 -15.43 -6.03 -25.86
C GLY A 82 -15.22 -7.20 -24.90
N VAL A 83 -15.97 -8.29 -25.07
CA VAL A 83 -15.90 -9.46 -24.19
C VAL A 83 -14.52 -10.14 -24.24
N LEU A 84 -13.91 -10.23 -25.42
CA LEU A 84 -12.56 -10.79 -25.59
C LEU A 84 -11.53 -9.88 -24.92
N GLY A 85 -11.69 -8.56 -24.96
CA GLY A 85 -10.87 -7.60 -24.23
C GLY A 85 -10.94 -7.81 -22.73
N VAL A 86 -12.13 -8.01 -22.16
CA VAL A 86 -12.31 -8.32 -20.73
C VAL A 86 -11.58 -9.61 -20.36
N ILE A 87 -11.69 -10.66 -21.16
CA ILE A 87 -11.01 -11.94 -20.89
C ILE A 87 -9.49 -11.77 -20.97
N ALA A 88 -8.97 -11.15 -22.03
CA ALA A 88 -7.54 -10.93 -22.22
C ALA A 88 -6.93 -10.09 -21.10
N PHE A 89 -7.60 -9.00 -20.72
CA PHE A 89 -7.22 -8.16 -19.57
C PHE A 89 -7.18 -8.96 -18.28
N SER A 90 -8.24 -9.74 -18.00
CA SER A 90 -8.34 -10.52 -16.77
C SER A 90 -7.26 -11.58 -16.64
N VAL A 91 -7.00 -12.33 -17.74
CA VAL A 91 -5.97 -13.38 -17.76
C VAL A 91 -4.59 -12.78 -17.57
N ALA A 92 -4.26 -11.70 -18.29
CA ALA A 92 -2.97 -11.03 -18.15
C ALA A 92 -2.76 -10.45 -16.74
N TYR A 93 -3.81 -9.87 -16.16
CA TYR A 93 -3.77 -9.34 -14.79
C TYR A 93 -3.58 -10.44 -13.74
N ILE A 94 -4.30 -11.57 -13.84
CA ILE A 94 -4.12 -12.73 -12.93
C ILE A 94 -2.70 -13.29 -13.02
N LEU A 95 -2.15 -13.43 -14.25
CA LEU A 95 -0.78 -13.90 -14.42
C LEU A 95 0.23 -12.94 -13.78
N PHE A 96 0.03 -11.63 -13.95
CA PHE A 96 0.84 -10.62 -13.28
C PHE A 96 0.77 -10.75 -11.75
N ASP A 97 -0.42 -10.91 -11.19
CA ASP A 97 -0.64 -11.06 -9.74
C ASP A 97 0.03 -12.34 -9.21
N ILE A 98 -0.11 -13.48 -9.89
CA ILE A 98 0.58 -14.74 -9.54
C ILE A 98 2.10 -14.53 -9.51
N GLY A 99 2.68 -13.88 -10.53
CA GLY A 99 4.11 -13.58 -10.56
C GLY A 99 4.55 -12.69 -9.39
N ASN A 100 3.73 -11.71 -9.04
CA ASN A 100 3.96 -10.81 -7.90
C ASN A 100 3.88 -11.55 -6.56
N THR A 101 2.91 -12.44 -6.40
CA THR A 101 2.77 -13.31 -5.21
C THR A 101 3.97 -14.24 -5.04
N ILE A 102 4.46 -14.85 -6.12
CA ILE A 102 5.67 -15.68 -6.11
C ILE A 102 6.87 -14.87 -5.60
N ASN A 103 7.06 -13.66 -6.12
CA ASN A 103 8.12 -12.75 -5.66
C ASN A 103 7.94 -12.34 -4.21
N GLY A 104 6.71 -12.08 -3.78
CA GLY A 104 6.36 -11.74 -2.39
C GLY A 104 6.74 -12.83 -1.41
N CYS A 105 6.39 -14.09 -1.71
CA CYS A 105 6.76 -15.26 -0.90
C CYS A 105 8.28 -15.42 -0.80
N ALA A 106 8.98 -15.32 -1.93
CA ALA A 106 10.45 -15.41 -1.95
C ALA A 106 11.10 -14.29 -1.15
N GLY A 107 10.65 -13.03 -1.36
CA GLY A 107 11.17 -11.85 -0.66
C GLY A 107 10.92 -11.89 0.86
N GLY A 108 9.76 -12.37 1.31
CA GLY A 108 9.47 -12.58 2.72
C GLY A 108 10.44 -13.57 3.38
N THR A 109 10.76 -14.66 2.67
CA THR A 109 11.70 -15.69 3.15
C THR A 109 13.13 -15.15 3.24
N VAL A 110 13.56 -14.26 2.34
CA VAL A 110 14.89 -13.63 2.41
C VAL A 110 15.09 -12.93 3.74
N GLY A 111 14.10 -12.18 4.23
CA GLY A 111 14.19 -11.47 5.52
C GLY A 111 14.44 -12.39 6.73
N ILE A 112 13.98 -13.64 6.64
CA ILE A 112 14.18 -14.63 7.70
C ILE A 112 15.56 -15.29 7.60
N VAL A 113 16.01 -15.58 6.38
CA VAL A 113 17.26 -16.36 6.13
C VAL A 113 18.52 -15.48 6.17
N ILE A 114 18.40 -14.15 5.95
CA ILE A 114 19.54 -13.27 5.75
C ILE A 114 20.40 -13.11 7.02
N THR A 115 19.78 -13.17 8.20
CA THR A 115 20.49 -13.11 9.49
C THR A 115 19.68 -13.69 10.63
N ASN A 116 20.36 -14.49 11.47
CA ASN A 116 19.82 -14.99 12.73
C ASN A 116 20.24 -14.12 13.93
N ASP A 117 21.10 -13.11 13.69
CA ASP A 117 21.59 -12.21 14.74
C ASP A 117 20.52 -11.17 15.11
N PRO A 118 20.00 -11.18 16.37
CA PRO A 118 19.00 -10.23 16.82
C PRO A 118 19.43 -8.76 16.72
N THR A 119 20.75 -8.49 16.71
CA THR A 119 21.29 -7.13 16.62
C THR A 119 21.30 -6.60 15.18
N GLN A 120 21.37 -7.49 14.18
CA GLN A 120 21.38 -7.13 12.75
C GLN A 120 19.97 -7.06 12.14
N ARG A 121 19.01 -7.83 12.65
CA ARG A 121 17.61 -7.82 12.16
C ARG A 121 16.96 -6.43 12.10
N PRO A 122 17.13 -5.53 13.11
CA PRO A 122 16.61 -4.17 13.01
C PRO A 122 17.20 -3.39 11.84
N MET A 123 18.49 -3.59 11.53
CA MET A 123 19.16 -2.90 10.42
C MET A 123 18.59 -3.32 9.06
N THR A 124 18.27 -4.61 8.87
CA THR A 124 17.64 -5.08 7.63
C THR A 124 16.25 -4.45 7.43
N ASN A 125 15.50 -4.26 8.52
CA ASN A 125 14.20 -3.58 8.47
C ASN A 125 14.35 -2.09 8.13
N VAL A 126 15.36 -1.40 8.65
CA VAL A 126 15.65 0.01 8.31
C VAL A 126 15.98 0.13 6.82
N ILE A 127 16.86 -0.73 6.29
CA ILE A 127 17.21 -0.76 4.87
C ILE A 127 15.96 -1.03 4.02
N GLY A 128 15.12 -2.01 4.40
CA GLY A 128 13.86 -2.31 3.74
C GLY A 128 12.91 -1.12 3.72
N THR A 129 12.83 -0.36 4.81
CA THR A 129 12.02 0.85 4.91
C THR A 129 12.54 1.94 3.96
N ILE A 130 13.85 2.21 3.96
CA ILE A 130 14.45 3.18 3.03
C ILE A 130 14.16 2.80 1.58
N TYR A 131 14.33 1.52 1.23
CA TYR A 131 14.03 1.00 -0.10
C TYR A 131 12.56 1.23 -0.48
N SER A 132 11.63 0.96 0.43
CA SER A 132 10.18 1.11 0.22
C SER A 132 9.74 2.56 -0.07
N TYR A 133 10.51 3.55 0.37
CA TYR A 133 10.25 4.97 0.06
C TYR A 133 11.05 5.47 -1.16
N CYS A 134 12.31 5.09 -1.26
CA CYS A 134 13.18 5.60 -2.33
C CYS A 134 12.80 5.04 -3.71
N VAL A 135 12.46 3.74 -3.82
CA VAL A 135 12.18 3.13 -5.11
C VAL A 135 10.93 3.70 -5.78
N PRO A 136 9.77 3.81 -5.10
CA PRO A 136 8.60 4.46 -5.70
C PRO A 136 8.87 5.92 -6.11
N MET A 137 9.65 6.65 -5.31
CA MET A 137 10.03 8.02 -5.62
C MET A 137 10.88 8.09 -6.90
N ILE A 138 11.89 7.24 -7.03
CA ILE A 138 12.74 7.17 -8.23
C ILE A 138 11.89 6.80 -9.45
N CYS A 139 11.02 5.79 -9.32
CA CYS A 139 10.14 5.36 -10.41
C CYS A 139 9.18 6.47 -10.86
N THR A 140 8.55 7.17 -9.92
CA THR A 140 7.66 8.30 -10.23
C THR A 140 8.41 9.44 -10.91
N ASN A 141 9.63 9.75 -10.47
CA ASN A 141 10.48 10.75 -11.12
C ASN A 141 10.88 10.33 -12.54
N LEU A 142 11.24 9.06 -12.76
CA LEU A 142 11.55 8.54 -14.09
C LEU A 142 10.34 8.68 -15.03
N ILE A 143 9.15 8.32 -14.57
CA ILE A 143 7.92 8.51 -15.35
C ILE A 143 7.72 9.99 -15.67
N THR A 144 7.74 10.85 -14.66
CA THR A 144 7.35 12.26 -14.80
C THR A 144 8.34 13.08 -15.62
N PHE A 145 9.66 12.87 -15.42
CA PHE A 145 10.68 13.73 -16.04
C PHE A 145 11.34 13.13 -17.28
N VAL A 146 11.20 11.82 -17.49
CA VAL A 146 11.85 11.16 -18.64
C VAL A 146 10.83 10.59 -19.63
N ILE A 147 9.83 9.83 -19.16
CA ILE A 147 8.91 9.10 -20.04
C ILE A 147 7.77 10.02 -20.51
N LEU A 148 7.04 10.66 -19.59
CA LEU A 148 5.89 11.51 -19.91
C LEU A 148 6.19 12.62 -20.93
N PRO A 149 7.33 13.36 -20.87
CA PRO A 149 7.63 14.39 -21.85
C PRO A 149 7.78 13.86 -23.28
N ARG A 150 8.17 12.58 -23.45
CA ARG A 150 8.29 11.93 -24.79
C ARG A 150 6.91 11.63 -25.39
N HIS A 151 5.87 11.53 -24.53
CA HIS A 151 4.50 11.22 -24.90
C HIS A 151 3.57 12.43 -24.72
N ASN A 152 4.07 13.66 -24.95
CA ASN A 152 3.30 14.91 -24.83
C ASN A 152 2.58 15.09 -23.49
N ASN A 153 3.14 14.52 -22.40
CA ASN A 153 2.53 14.51 -21.08
C ASN A 153 1.14 13.86 -21.02
N GLN A 154 0.90 12.85 -21.88
CA GLN A 154 -0.34 12.06 -21.89
C GLN A 154 -0.08 10.66 -21.34
N TYR A 155 -1.02 10.14 -20.57
CA TYR A 155 -1.03 8.74 -20.13
C TYR A 155 -1.75 7.88 -21.17
N ASP A 156 -1.10 7.70 -22.31
CA ASP A 156 -1.58 6.85 -23.42
C ASP A 156 -0.99 5.43 -23.37
N VAL A 157 -1.50 4.55 -24.23
CA VAL A 157 -1.01 3.17 -24.31
C VAL A 157 0.49 3.09 -24.64
N PRO A 158 1.05 3.86 -25.61
CA PRO A 158 2.48 3.87 -25.88
C PRO A 158 3.33 4.26 -24.68
N MET A 159 2.91 5.29 -23.92
CA MET A 159 3.59 5.72 -22.70
C MET A 159 3.58 4.63 -21.63
N LEU A 160 2.44 3.99 -21.42
CA LEU A 160 2.31 2.90 -20.45
C LEU A 160 3.17 1.69 -20.86
N THR A 161 3.20 1.36 -22.15
CA THR A 161 4.05 0.29 -22.70
C THR A 161 5.54 0.59 -22.48
N GLU A 162 6.00 1.80 -22.81
CA GLU A 162 7.38 2.23 -22.56
C GLU A 162 7.74 2.14 -21.08
N THR A 163 6.82 2.61 -20.20
CA THR A 163 7.01 2.52 -18.75
C THR A 163 7.17 1.08 -18.28
N MET A 164 6.35 0.15 -18.77
CA MET A 164 6.46 -1.26 -18.39
C MET A 164 7.74 -1.90 -18.89
N ALA A 165 8.20 -1.55 -20.09
CA ALA A 165 9.47 -2.03 -20.63
C ALA A 165 10.66 -1.56 -19.76
N TRP A 166 10.71 -0.27 -19.40
CA TRP A 166 11.75 0.27 -18.52
C TRP A 166 11.75 -0.42 -17.14
N PHE A 167 10.58 -0.57 -16.53
CA PHE A 167 10.51 -1.15 -15.19
C PHE A 167 10.72 -2.66 -15.18
N SER A 168 10.32 -3.38 -16.23
CA SER A 168 10.66 -4.80 -16.39
C SER A 168 12.16 -4.99 -16.51
N GLY A 169 12.86 -4.17 -17.30
CA GLY A 169 14.31 -4.21 -17.42
C GLY A 169 15.03 -3.85 -16.12
N LEU A 170 14.61 -2.77 -15.45
CA LEU A 170 15.20 -2.35 -14.18
C LEU A 170 14.98 -3.39 -13.07
N SER A 171 13.78 -3.96 -12.99
CA SER A 171 13.46 -4.99 -12.01
C SER A 171 14.24 -6.29 -12.25
N LEU A 172 14.59 -6.62 -13.50
CA LEU A 172 15.49 -7.73 -13.81
C LEU A 172 16.85 -7.54 -13.14
N ILE A 173 17.43 -6.34 -13.29
CA ILE A 173 18.74 -6.03 -12.70
C ILE A 173 18.69 -6.25 -11.18
N PHE A 174 17.67 -5.71 -10.52
CA PHE A 174 17.51 -5.88 -9.06
C PHE A 174 17.24 -7.34 -8.67
N THR A 175 16.46 -8.09 -9.47
CA THR A 175 16.22 -9.52 -9.22
C THR A 175 17.49 -10.33 -9.33
N VAL A 176 18.33 -10.05 -10.35
CA VAL A 176 19.64 -10.71 -10.51
C VAL A 176 20.57 -10.36 -9.35
N LEU A 177 20.63 -9.09 -8.92
CA LEU A 177 21.41 -8.67 -7.77
C LEU A 177 20.94 -9.35 -6.49
N ALA A 178 19.62 -9.47 -6.28
CA ALA A 178 19.05 -10.21 -5.15
C ALA A 178 19.45 -11.70 -5.20
N CYS A 179 19.37 -12.34 -6.37
CA CYS A 179 19.80 -13.74 -6.56
C CYS A 179 21.28 -13.94 -6.25
N ILE A 180 22.13 -12.98 -6.64
CA ILE A 180 23.58 -13.02 -6.30
C ILE A 180 23.78 -12.85 -4.79
N GLY A 181 23.07 -11.90 -4.17
CA GLY A 181 23.16 -11.60 -2.74
C GLY A 181 22.79 -12.79 -1.85
N VAL A 182 21.72 -13.52 -2.21
CA VAL A 182 21.26 -14.67 -1.41
C VAL A 182 21.92 -16.01 -1.82
N ALA A 183 22.80 -16.01 -2.83
CA ALA A 183 23.31 -17.24 -3.42
C ALA A 183 24.01 -18.20 -2.44
N LYS A 184 24.68 -17.65 -1.42
CA LYS A 184 25.38 -18.42 -0.38
C LYS A 184 24.44 -18.96 0.70
N LEU A 185 23.31 -18.30 0.91
CA LEU A 185 22.31 -18.64 1.94
C LEU A 185 21.21 -19.52 1.40
N ASP A 186 20.92 -19.42 0.08
CA ASP A 186 19.86 -20.16 -0.59
C ASP A 186 20.36 -21.54 -1.01
N VAL A 187 20.63 -22.40 -0.02
CA VAL A 187 21.01 -23.79 -0.16
C VAL A 187 20.08 -24.68 0.64
N ARG A 188 19.90 -25.92 0.22
CA ARG A 188 18.99 -26.89 0.84
C ARG A 188 19.26 -27.07 2.35
N GLU A 189 20.53 -27.13 2.72
CA GLU A 189 20.97 -27.30 4.12
C GLU A 189 20.46 -26.20 5.04
N THR A 190 20.42 -24.95 4.56
CA THR A 190 19.89 -23.81 5.32
C THR A 190 18.41 -23.99 5.68
N PHE A 191 17.61 -24.57 4.78
CA PHE A 191 16.18 -24.81 5.02
C PHE A 191 15.91 -26.06 5.84
N GLU A 192 16.82 -27.04 5.83
CA GLU A 192 16.72 -28.26 6.67
C GLU A 192 17.14 -27.99 8.12
N THR A 193 18.01 -27.00 8.34
CA THR A 193 18.49 -26.60 9.69
C THR A 193 17.64 -25.52 10.35
N LEU A 194 16.76 -24.86 9.59
CA LEU A 194 15.78 -23.97 10.21
C LEU A 194 14.86 -24.79 11.09
N PRO A 195 14.59 -24.36 12.34
CA PRO A 195 13.57 -24.98 13.15
C PRO A 195 12.30 -25.05 12.29
N LYS A 196 11.77 -26.23 12.15
CA LYS A 196 10.42 -26.39 11.61
C LYS A 196 9.46 -25.93 12.70
N ASP A 197 9.51 -24.61 12.97
CA ASP A 197 8.60 -23.98 13.90
C ASP A 197 7.18 -24.23 13.38
N GLY A 198 6.51 -25.17 14.01
CA GLY A 198 5.11 -25.35 13.78
C GLY A 198 4.61 -26.75 13.44
N GLU A 199 5.40 -27.84 13.51
CA GLU A 199 4.77 -29.17 13.51
C GLU A 199 4.04 -29.45 14.83
N ASP A 200 4.41 -28.78 15.95
CA ASP A 200 3.76 -28.96 17.26
C ASP A 200 2.86 -27.78 17.70
N GLU A 201 2.95 -26.56 17.08
CA GLU A 201 2.12 -25.40 17.45
C GLU A 201 1.43 -24.68 16.28
N ALA A 202 1.74 -24.96 15.05
CA ALA A 202 0.82 -24.69 13.96
C ALA A 202 -0.26 -25.77 13.92
N GLU A 203 -0.98 -25.98 15.01
CA GLU A 203 -2.38 -26.36 14.90
C GLU A 203 -2.91 -25.55 13.73
N LYS A 204 -3.34 -26.27 12.68
CA LYS A 204 -3.87 -25.72 11.44
C LYS A 204 -4.84 -24.63 11.82
N THR A 205 -4.33 -23.39 11.90
CA THR A 205 -5.12 -22.24 12.35
C THR A 205 -6.21 -22.09 11.32
N SER A 206 -7.35 -22.66 11.63
CA SER A 206 -8.51 -22.68 10.77
C SER A 206 -8.96 -21.23 10.55
N VAL A 207 -9.44 -20.89 9.37
CA VAL A 207 -10.13 -19.62 9.13
C VAL A 207 -11.18 -19.35 10.20
N LYS A 208 -11.76 -20.40 10.78
CA LYS A 208 -12.71 -20.33 11.89
C LYS A 208 -12.07 -19.82 13.19
N ASP A 209 -10.84 -20.22 13.49
CA ASP A 209 -10.11 -19.77 14.68
C ASP A 209 -9.65 -18.32 14.51
N MET A 210 -9.20 -17.97 13.30
CA MET A 210 -8.92 -16.57 12.93
C MET A 210 -10.17 -15.68 13.13
N TRP A 211 -11.33 -16.15 12.70
CA TRP A 211 -12.57 -15.40 12.84
C TRP A 211 -13.04 -15.28 14.31
N SER A 212 -12.80 -16.30 15.14
CA SER A 212 -13.13 -16.25 16.57
C SER A 212 -12.36 -15.16 17.29
N VAL A 213 -11.05 -15.00 17.01
CA VAL A 213 -10.23 -13.95 17.60
C VAL A 213 -10.77 -12.55 17.28
N VAL A 214 -11.21 -12.33 16.04
CA VAL A 214 -11.83 -11.05 15.64
C VAL A 214 -13.16 -10.85 16.35
N LYS A 215 -14.01 -11.88 16.41
CA LYS A 215 -15.36 -11.79 16.98
C LYS A 215 -15.33 -11.52 18.47
N ASP A 216 -14.40 -12.15 19.19
CA ASP A 216 -14.38 -12.17 20.65
C ASP A 216 -13.53 -11.05 21.27
N ASN A 217 -12.73 -10.33 20.45
CA ASN A 217 -11.88 -9.24 20.92
C ASN A 217 -12.21 -7.90 20.25
N ARG A 218 -12.90 -7.04 21.01
CA ARG A 218 -13.29 -5.70 20.57
C ARG A 218 -12.09 -4.82 20.20
N ASN A 219 -10.95 -4.98 20.87
CA ASN A 219 -9.75 -4.20 20.56
C ASN A 219 -9.19 -4.58 19.19
N VAL A 220 -9.24 -5.87 18.83
CA VAL A 220 -8.87 -6.36 17.49
C VAL A 220 -9.80 -5.76 16.43
N GLN A 221 -11.12 -5.76 16.67
CA GLN A 221 -12.09 -5.14 15.75
C GLN A 221 -11.81 -3.65 15.53
N MET A 222 -11.54 -2.90 16.59
CA MET A 222 -11.26 -1.45 16.49
C MET A 222 -9.93 -1.18 15.79
N TYR A 223 -8.91 -1.97 16.06
CA TYR A 223 -7.64 -1.89 15.34
C TYR A 223 -7.81 -2.18 13.85
N MET A 224 -8.56 -3.24 13.51
CA MET A 224 -8.83 -3.58 12.11
C MET A 224 -9.60 -2.46 11.41
N LEU A 225 -10.61 -1.89 12.05
CA LEU A 225 -11.38 -0.79 11.49
C LEU A 225 -10.47 0.41 11.13
N THR A 226 -9.55 0.79 12.01
CA THR A 226 -8.61 1.88 11.75
C THR A 226 -7.67 1.57 10.58
N GLY A 227 -7.01 0.43 10.62
CA GLY A 227 -6.04 0.05 9.58
C GLY A 227 -6.68 -0.11 8.20
N ILE A 228 -7.86 -0.71 8.13
CA ILE A 228 -8.57 -0.99 6.88
C ILE A 228 -9.07 0.30 6.22
N THR A 229 -9.66 1.23 6.99
CA THR A 229 -10.16 2.50 6.44
C THR A 229 -9.03 3.39 5.95
N ASP A 230 -7.91 3.46 6.66
CA ASP A 230 -6.71 4.18 6.24
C ASP A 230 -6.12 3.57 4.96
N LYS A 231 -6.08 2.23 4.87
CA LYS A 231 -5.57 1.53 3.70
C LYS A 231 -6.45 1.72 2.47
N LEU A 232 -7.77 1.66 2.64
CA LEU A 232 -8.72 1.93 1.56
C LEU A 232 -8.53 3.33 0.98
N ALA A 233 -8.41 4.35 1.84
CA ALA A 233 -8.14 5.71 1.42
C ALA A 233 -6.81 5.84 0.67
N GLN A 234 -5.74 5.25 1.21
CA GLN A 234 -4.41 5.24 0.58
C GLN A 234 -4.44 4.57 -0.80
N GLN A 235 -5.07 3.41 -0.92
CA GLN A 235 -5.18 2.69 -2.18
C GLN A 235 -6.05 3.43 -3.21
N THR A 236 -7.09 4.13 -2.77
CA THR A 236 -7.91 4.98 -3.66
C THR A 236 -7.08 6.13 -4.22
N MET A 237 -6.33 6.85 -3.38
CA MET A 237 -5.44 7.93 -3.81
C MET A 237 -4.34 7.45 -4.76
N SER A 238 -3.88 6.21 -4.65
CA SER A 238 -2.81 5.65 -5.47
C SER A 238 -3.25 5.19 -6.86
N GLN A 239 -4.56 5.23 -7.17
CA GLN A 239 -5.05 4.88 -8.51
C GLN A 239 -4.58 5.91 -9.55
N GLY A 240 -4.12 5.40 -10.71
CA GLY A 240 -3.59 6.25 -11.79
C GLY A 240 -4.59 7.29 -12.28
N VAL A 241 -5.87 6.92 -12.37
CA VAL A 241 -6.96 7.84 -12.75
C VAL A 241 -7.14 9.00 -11.75
N VAL A 242 -6.85 8.81 -10.46
CA VAL A 242 -6.92 9.89 -9.45
C VAL A 242 -5.73 10.83 -9.61
N SER A 243 -4.55 10.27 -9.86
CA SER A 243 -3.35 11.07 -10.13
C SER A 243 -3.48 11.91 -11.41
N THR A 244 -4.01 11.33 -12.50
CA THR A 244 -4.25 12.07 -13.75
C THR A 244 -5.31 13.16 -13.58
N LEU A 245 -6.37 12.90 -12.80
CA LEU A 245 -7.39 13.89 -12.53
C LEU A 245 -6.83 15.08 -11.74
N MET A 246 -6.10 14.82 -10.66
CA MET A 246 -5.55 15.87 -9.78
C MET A 246 -4.38 16.62 -10.45
N SER A 247 -3.36 15.89 -10.91
CA SER A 247 -2.13 16.49 -11.42
C SER A 247 -2.22 16.91 -12.88
N GLY A 248 -2.96 16.14 -13.71
CA GLY A 248 -3.12 16.41 -15.14
C GLY A 248 -4.21 17.44 -15.41
N VAL A 249 -5.45 17.19 -14.96
CA VAL A 249 -6.60 18.06 -15.30
C VAL A 249 -6.64 19.31 -14.43
N LEU A 250 -6.52 19.19 -13.10
CA LEU A 250 -6.67 20.34 -12.20
C LEU A 250 -5.41 21.19 -12.11
N ILE A 251 -4.27 20.58 -11.77
CA ILE A 251 -2.98 21.31 -11.62
C ILE A 251 -2.37 21.64 -12.98
N GLY A 252 -2.58 20.80 -13.99
CA GLY A 252 -2.04 20.99 -15.34
C GLY A 252 -0.52 20.78 -15.43
N SER A 253 0.11 20.15 -14.43
CA SER A 253 1.55 19.87 -14.41
C SER A 253 1.89 18.67 -13.52
N TYR A 254 2.24 17.55 -14.15
CA TYR A 254 2.76 16.38 -13.43
C TYR A 254 4.10 16.68 -12.75
N ALA A 255 4.94 17.49 -13.39
CA ALA A 255 6.26 17.85 -12.84
C ALA A 255 6.14 18.62 -11.51
N ALA A 256 5.31 19.66 -11.46
CA ALA A 256 5.10 20.43 -10.23
C ALA A 256 4.50 19.59 -9.11
N ALA A 257 3.50 18.76 -9.43
CA ALA A 257 2.88 17.84 -8.47
C ALA A 257 3.89 16.81 -7.91
N THR A 258 4.73 16.22 -8.79
CA THR A 258 5.77 15.25 -8.39
C THR A 258 6.85 15.90 -7.54
N MET A 259 7.32 17.09 -7.88
CA MET A 259 8.31 17.84 -7.07
C MET A 259 7.76 18.15 -5.68
N SER A 260 6.54 18.67 -5.59
CA SER A 260 5.87 18.92 -4.32
C SER A 260 5.71 17.62 -3.51
N GLY A 261 5.30 16.53 -4.15
CA GLY A 261 5.16 15.21 -3.55
C GLY A 261 6.49 14.65 -3.00
N ASN A 262 7.59 14.79 -3.75
CA ASN A 262 8.92 14.36 -3.33
C ASN A 262 9.37 15.08 -2.05
N VAL A 263 9.27 16.41 -2.04
CA VAL A 263 9.61 17.22 -0.85
C VAL A 263 8.77 16.81 0.35
N THR A 264 7.47 16.66 0.14
CA THR A 264 6.51 16.25 1.17
C THR A 264 6.85 14.87 1.74
N GLN A 265 7.24 13.92 0.90
CA GLN A 265 7.56 12.56 1.31
C GLN A 265 8.90 12.47 2.06
N ILE A 266 9.94 13.15 1.58
CA ILE A 266 11.25 13.18 2.22
C ILE A 266 11.15 13.76 3.64
N VAL A 267 10.48 14.91 3.77
CA VAL A 267 10.29 15.55 5.08
C VAL A 267 9.34 14.72 5.96
N GLY A 268 8.33 14.08 5.37
CA GLY A 268 7.40 13.20 6.08
C GLY A 268 8.09 12.05 6.82
N VAL A 269 9.15 11.46 6.25
CA VAL A 269 9.92 10.38 6.90
C VAL A 269 10.53 10.86 8.24
N ILE A 270 10.95 12.12 8.34
CA ILE A 270 11.46 12.69 9.60
C ILE A 270 10.39 12.68 10.69
N PHE A 271 9.14 12.94 10.31
CA PHE A 271 8.00 12.89 11.24
C PHE A 271 7.67 11.46 11.73
N ALA A 272 8.06 10.41 11.00
CA ALA A 272 7.90 9.04 11.47
C ALA A 272 8.75 8.78 12.74
N PHE A 273 9.97 9.33 12.80
CA PHE A 273 10.80 9.26 14.02
C PHE A 273 10.18 10.06 15.17
N ALA A 274 9.67 11.26 14.90
CA ALA A 274 8.94 12.04 15.88
C ALA A 274 7.70 11.30 16.41
N GLY A 275 7.03 10.52 15.55
CA GLY A 275 5.89 9.67 15.89
C GLY A 275 6.21 8.70 17.02
N GLY A 276 7.37 8.06 16.98
CA GLY A 276 7.83 7.17 18.06
C GLY A 276 7.89 7.87 19.43
N ILE A 277 8.35 9.12 19.48
CA ILE A 277 8.44 9.92 20.69
C ILE A 277 7.04 10.24 21.24
N PHE A 278 6.09 10.61 20.37
CA PHE A 278 4.71 10.89 20.78
C PHE A 278 4.01 9.64 21.32
N ILE A 279 4.20 8.49 20.65
CA ILE A 279 3.60 7.23 21.05
C ILE A 279 4.17 6.76 22.40
N ALA A 280 5.48 6.86 22.61
CA ALA A 280 6.11 6.54 23.90
C ALA A 280 5.57 7.41 25.05
N LYS A 281 5.26 8.67 24.75
CA LYS A 281 4.75 9.62 25.77
C LYS A 281 3.25 9.49 26.03
N TRP A 282 2.45 9.30 24.99
CA TRP A 282 0.98 9.35 25.07
C TRP A 282 0.29 7.99 24.98
N GLY A 283 1.00 6.95 24.54
CA GLY A 283 0.45 5.66 24.16
C GLY A 283 -0.18 5.68 22.75
N SER A 284 -0.31 4.52 22.16
CA SER A 284 -0.79 4.31 20.78
C SER A 284 -2.23 4.84 20.57
N LYS A 285 -3.14 4.56 21.50
CA LYS A 285 -4.55 4.99 21.47
C LYS A 285 -4.70 6.52 21.39
N LYS A 286 -4.08 7.25 22.32
CA LYS A 286 -4.19 8.72 22.38
C LYS A 286 -3.47 9.38 21.20
N ALA A 287 -2.32 8.85 20.81
CA ALA A 287 -1.60 9.31 19.62
C ALA A 287 -2.47 9.18 18.36
N THR A 288 -3.09 8.01 18.12
CA THR A 288 -3.98 7.80 16.98
C THR A 288 -5.14 8.78 16.97
N SER A 289 -5.82 8.99 18.11
CA SER A 289 -6.96 9.90 18.18
C SER A 289 -6.57 11.35 17.89
N VAL A 290 -5.51 11.86 18.51
CA VAL A 290 -5.07 13.26 18.36
C VAL A 290 -4.55 13.52 16.94
N TRP A 291 -3.70 12.65 16.43
CA TRP A 291 -3.11 12.85 15.11
C TRP A 291 -4.11 12.62 13.96
N SER A 292 -5.16 11.80 14.16
CA SER A 292 -6.30 11.76 13.24
C SER A 292 -7.02 13.10 13.17
N GLY A 293 -7.26 13.75 14.31
CA GLY A 293 -7.85 15.10 14.35
C GLY A 293 -6.99 16.15 13.65
N ILE A 294 -5.66 16.11 13.86
CA ILE A 294 -4.71 17.01 13.18
C ILE A 294 -4.74 16.76 11.67
N ASN A 295 -4.77 15.49 11.23
CA ASN A 295 -4.86 15.16 9.80
C ASN A 295 -6.13 15.67 9.14
N ILE A 296 -7.30 15.55 9.82
CA ILE A 296 -8.56 16.10 9.34
C ILE A 296 -8.43 17.62 9.17
N ALA A 297 -7.91 18.33 10.18
CA ALA A 297 -7.72 19.77 10.10
C ALA A 297 -6.80 20.17 8.93
N MET A 298 -5.66 19.49 8.77
CA MET A 298 -4.73 19.75 7.68
C MET A 298 -5.35 19.46 6.30
N ALA A 299 -6.11 18.38 6.16
CA ALA A 299 -6.81 18.07 4.91
C ALA A 299 -7.86 19.13 4.56
N VAL A 300 -8.64 19.58 5.54
CA VAL A 300 -9.63 20.66 5.35
C VAL A 300 -8.93 21.96 4.93
N VAL A 301 -7.81 22.31 5.54
CA VAL A 301 -7.01 23.49 5.14
C VAL A 301 -6.48 23.35 3.72
N CYS A 302 -6.00 22.16 3.31
CA CYS A 302 -5.59 21.92 1.93
C CYS A 302 -6.75 22.13 0.93
N VAL A 303 -7.93 21.57 1.22
CA VAL A 303 -9.11 21.75 0.37
C VAL A 303 -9.54 23.22 0.34
N ALA A 304 -9.56 23.90 1.49
CA ALA A 304 -9.90 25.32 1.56
C ALA A 304 -8.93 26.17 0.71
N MET A 305 -7.63 25.88 0.76
CA MET A 305 -6.64 26.56 -0.10
C MET A 305 -6.97 26.36 -1.60
N CYS A 306 -7.29 25.11 -2.00
CA CYS A 306 -7.68 24.84 -3.40
C CYS A 306 -8.92 25.64 -3.81
N VAL A 307 -9.94 25.73 -2.93
CA VAL A 307 -11.15 26.54 -3.17
C VAL A 307 -10.79 28.04 -3.27
N ILE A 308 -9.92 28.55 -2.38
CA ILE A 308 -9.47 29.94 -2.42
C ILE A 308 -8.78 30.25 -3.75
N LEU A 309 -7.92 29.38 -4.27
CA LEU A 309 -7.27 29.57 -5.57
C LEU A 309 -8.31 29.66 -6.71
N CYS A 310 -9.35 28.82 -6.69
CA CYS A 310 -10.45 28.90 -7.66
C CYS A 310 -11.24 30.22 -7.52
N MET A 311 -11.48 30.71 -6.30
CA MET A 311 -12.19 31.97 -6.05
C MET A 311 -11.37 33.19 -6.49
N MET A 312 -10.05 33.16 -6.30
CA MET A 312 -9.14 34.22 -6.75
C MET A 312 -9.10 34.37 -8.28
N ASP A 313 -9.38 33.31 -9.01
CA ASP A 313 -9.50 33.28 -10.47
C ASP A 313 -10.95 33.52 -10.95
N GLY A 314 -11.69 34.36 -10.27
CA GLY A 314 -13.06 34.72 -10.65
C GLY A 314 -14.09 33.59 -10.49
N GLY A 315 -13.81 32.60 -9.62
CA GLY A 315 -14.69 31.43 -9.42
C GLY A 315 -14.50 30.33 -10.46
N SER A 316 -13.41 30.37 -11.21
CA SER A 316 -13.02 29.33 -12.17
C SER A 316 -12.16 28.26 -11.52
N VAL A 317 -12.39 27.00 -11.84
CA VAL A 317 -11.54 25.87 -11.42
C VAL A 317 -10.13 25.97 -12.05
N GLU A 318 -9.96 26.73 -13.12
CA GLU A 318 -8.66 27.01 -13.74
C GLU A 318 -7.65 27.66 -12.78
N GLY A 319 -8.14 28.32 -11.70
CA GLY A 319 -7.28 28.83 -10.62
C GLY A 319 -6.38 27.77 -9.98
N MET A 320 -6.74 26.49 -10.05
CA MET A 320 -5.90 25.36 -9.61
C MET A 320 -4.59 25.25 -10.40
N LYS A 321 -4.53 25.75 -11.65
CA LYS A 321 -3.31 25.75 -12.48
C LYS A 321 -2.19 26.61 -11.89
N ALA A 322 -2.50 27.52 -10.93
CA ALA A 322 -1.50 28.23 -10.17
C ALA A 322 -0.56 27.29 -9.38
N LEU A 323 -1.00 26.06 -9.07
CA LEU A 323 -0.17 25.02 -8.45
C LEU A 323 0.75 24.32 -9.47
N GLY A 324 0.50 24.48 -10.76
CA GLY A 324 1.35 23.94 -11.84
C GLY A 324 2.59 24.77 -12.14
N VAL A 325 2.67 25.99 -11.59
CA VAL A 325 3.75 26.94 -11.82
C VAL A 325 4.52 27.18 -10.53
N ILE A 326 5.85 27.31 -10.62
CA ILE A 326 6.69 27.65 -9.46
C ILE A 326 6.35 29.05 -8.98
N GLY A 327 5.77 29.16 -7.79
CA GLY A 327 5.32 30.41 -7.19
C GLY A 327 4.83 30.20 -5.75
N VAL A 328 4.31 31.27 -5.16
CA VAL A 328 3.80 31.25 -3.78
C VAL A 328 2.73 30.15 -3.56
N PRO A 329 1.75 29.92 -4.47
CA PRO A 329 0.72 28.90 -4.25
C PRO A 329 1.28 27.51 -4.07
N ILE A 330 2.19 27.05 -4.93
CA ILE A 330 2.76 25.69 -4.83
C ILE A 330 3.63 25.54 -3.58
N ILE A 331 4.32 26.60 -3.15
CA ILE A 331 5.13 26.57 -1.92
C ILE A 331 4.22 26.37 -0.70
N ILE A 332 3.15 27.15 -0.58
CA ILE A 332 2.17 27.02 0.51
C ILE A 332 1.53 25.64 0.47
N PHE A 333 1.12 25.16 -0.70
CA PHE A 333 0.53 23.83 -0.88
C PHE A 333 1.49 22.73 -0.44
N THR A 334 2.78 22.86 -0.76
CA THR A 334 3.82 21.91 -0.35
C THR A 334 4.03 21.92 1.17
N ILE A 335 4.04 23.10 1.81
CA ILE A 335 4.16 23.22 3.26
C ILE A 335 2.96 22.55 3.97
N LEU A 336 1.74 22.78 3.50
CA LEU A 336 0.55 22.13 4.01
C LEU A 336 0.60 20.61 3.77
N GLY A 337 1.08 20.19 2.62
CA GLY A 337 1.34 18.80 2.27
C GLY A 337 2.33 18.12 3.23
N ILE A 338 3.41 18.80 3.60
CA ILE A 338 4.38 18.33 4.61
C ILE A 338 3.68 18.10 5.95
N GLY A 339 2.88 19.05 6.41
CA GLY A 339 2.14 18.93 7.66
C GLY A 339 1.20 17.73 7.66
N LYS A 340 0.41 17.56 6.58
CA LYS A 340 -0.52 16.43 6.40
C LYS A 340 0.24 15.09 6.36
N THR A 341 1.28 14.99 5.53
CA THR A 341 2.05 13.75 5.39
C THR A 341 2.79 13.40 6.67
N GLY A 342 3.38 14.40 7.34
CA GLY A 342 4.01 14.22 8.64
C GLY A 342 3.06 13.68 9.70
N ALA A 343 1.87 14.27 9.81
CA ALA A 343 0.83 13.79 10.72
C ALA A 343 0.38 12.36 10.37
N ASN A 344 0.27 12.02 9.09
CA ASN A 344 -0.07 10.66 8.65
C ASN A 344 1.04 9.64 8.97
N MET A 345 2.32 10.04 8.91
CA MET A 345 3.43 9.16 9.30
C MET A 345 3.41 8.81 10.79
N VAL A 346 2.97 9.74 11.64
CA VAL A 346 2.75 9.44 13.06
C VAL A 346 1.64 8.41 13.25
N LEU A 347 0.54 8.50 12.48
CA LEU A 347 -0.54 7.49 12.50
C LEU A 347 -0.04 6.12 12.06
N THR A 348 0.75 6.04 11.00
CA THR A 348 1.34 4.78 10.52
C THR A 348 2.20 4.13 11.61
N THR A 349 3.02 4.92 12.31
CA THR A 349 3.83 4.45 13.43
C THR A 349 2.96 4.00 14.61
N ALA A 350 1.87 4.73 14.91
CA ALA A 350 0.92 4.36 15.96
C ALA A 350 0.21 3.04 15.64
N GLY A 351 -0.19 2.82 14.38
CA GLY A 351 -0.80 1.57 13.93
C GLY A 351 0.14 0.36 14.09
N ALA A 352 1.44 0.53 13.82
CA ALA A 352 2.44 -0.51 14.04
C ALA A 352 2.60 -0.84 15.54
N SER A 353 2.61 0.19 16.41
CA SER A 353 2.63 0.01 17.86
C SER A 353 1.37 -0.70 18.38
N MET A 354 0.18 -0.28 17.92
CA MET A 354 -1.08 -0.93 18.29
C MET A 354 -1.11 -2.42 17.94
N ARG A 355 -0.47 -2.82 16.83
CA ARG A 355 -0.36 -4.23 16.46
C ARG A 355 0.44 -5.02 17.49
N ALA A 356 1.56 -4.49 17.94
CA ALA A 356 2.38 -5.11 18.99
C ALA A 356 1.62 -5.18 20.32
N ASP A 357 0.99 -4.06 20.73
CA ASP A 357 0.18 -3.98 21.93
C ASP A 357 -0.94 -5.04 21.96
N LEU A 358 -1.59 -5.29 20.81
CA LEU A 358 -2.65 -6.29 20.69
C LEU A 358 -2.13 -7.71 20.82
N VAL A 359 -0.96 -8.03 20.26
CA VAL A 359 -0.34 -9.36 20.41
C VAL A 359 -0.03 -9.66 21.88
N ASP A 360 0.56 -8.68 22.57
CA ASP A 360 0.89 -8.79 23.98
C ASP A 360 -0.37 -8.91 24.87
N TYR A 361 -1.37 -8.11 24.59
CA TYR A 361 -2.65 -8.16 25.29
C TYR A 361 -3.37 -9.50 25.09
N GLU A 362 -3.42 -10.03 23.87
CA GLU A 362 -4.07 -11.30 23.58
C GLU A 362 -3.35 -12.46 24.26
N TYR A 363 -2.02 -12.44 24.32
CA TYR A 363 -1.25 -13.43 25.05
C TYR A 363 -1.54 -13.40 26.57
N VAL A 364 -1.68 -12.23 27.17
CA VAL A 364 -2.06 -12.10 28.58
C VAL A 364 -3.49 -12.59 28.82
N ARG A 365 -4.41 -12.31 27.88
CA ARG A 365 -5.84 -12.64 27.96
C ARG A 365 -6.12 -14.13 27.76
N SER A 366 -5.60 -14.71 26.67
CA SER A 366 -5.94 -16.08 26.24
C SER A 366 -4.88 -17.12 26.62
N GLY A 367 -3.67 -16.69 26.98
CA GLY A 367 -2.53 -17.60 27.19
C GLY A 367 -1.85 -18.07 25.91
N HIS A 368 -2.41 -17.74 24.74
CA HIS A 368 -1.88 -18.17 23.44
C HIS A 368 -1.16 -17.00 22.73
N TYR A 369 0.09 -17.22 22.36
CA TYR A 369 0.87 -16.25 21.59
C TYR A 369 0.62 -16.44 20.10
N MET A 370 -0.26 -15.60 19.50
CA MET A 370 -0.77 -15.80 18.14
C MET A 370 -0.50 -14.58 17.22
N PRO A 371 0.74 -14.08 17.07
CA PRO A 371 1.02 -12.93 16.21
C PRO A 371 0.73 -13.21 14.73
N ALA A 372 0.98 -14.44 14.26
CA ALA A 372 0.75 -14.82 12.87
C ALA A 372 -0.76 -14.85 12.53
N VAL A 373 -1.61 -15.27 13.47
CA VAL A 373 -3.06 -15.27 13.30
C VAL A 373 -3.60 -13.85 13.15
N LEU A 374 -3.21 -12.95 14.04
CA LEU A 374 -3.61 -11.54 13.98
C LEU A 374 -3.14 -10.87 12.68
N ALA A 375 -1.88 -11.13 12.28
CA ALA A 375 -1.34 -10.62 11.04
C ALA A 375 -2.06 -11.18 9.80
N GLY A 376 -2.36 -12.47 9.78
CA GLY A 376 -3.07 -13.15 8.70
C GLY A 376 -4.50 -12.63 8.53
N VAL A 377 -5.24 -12.50 9.63
CA VAL A 377 -6.60 -11.94 9.61
C VAL A 377 -6.60 -10.50 9.12
N TYR A 378 -5.67 -9.66 9.64
CA TYR A 378 -5.53 -8.29 9.18
C TYR A 378 -5.23 -8.24 7.67
N SER A 379 -4.29 -9.04 7.19
CA SER A 379 -3.92 -9.08 5.77
C SER A 379 -5.08 -9.51 4.88
N LEU A 380 -5.85 -10.51 5.29
CA LEU A 380 -7.02 -10.98 4.53
C LEU A 380 -8.08 -9.89 4.40
N ILE A 381 -8.45 -9.24 5.52
CA ILE A 381 -9.48 -8.21 5.52
C ILE A 381 -8.96 -6.95 4.79
N ASP A 382 -7.69 -6.60 4.97
CA ASP A 382 -7.04 -5.50 4.24
C ASP A 382 -7.12 -5.70 2.72
N LYS A 383 -6.81 -6.88 2.22
CA LYS A 383 -6.91 -7.21 0.79
C LYS A 383 -8.33 -7.10 0.27
N ILE A 384 -9.31 -7.63 0.99
CA ILE A 384 -10.72 -7.57 0.59
C ILE A 384 -11.19 -6.12 0.51
N VAL A 385 -10.96 -5.32 1.56
CA VAL A 385 -11.47 -3.94 1.61
C VAL A 385 -10.69 -3.01 0.69
N SER A 386 -9.36 -3.13 0.65
CA SER A 386 -8.54 -2.32 -0.24
C SER A 386 -8.78 -2.60 -1.74
N SER A 387 -9.31 -3.77 -2.09
CA SER A 387 -9.69 -4.08 -3.47
C SER A 387 -10.80 -3.17 -3.99
N PHE A 388 -11.69 -2.67 -3.14
CA PHE A 388 -12.75 -1.73 -3.54
C PHE A 388 -12.22 -0.35 -3.97
N ALA A 389 -10.97 -0.04 -3.70
CA ALA A 389 -10.37 1.25 -4.06
C ALA A 389 -10.47 1.58 -5.56
N SER A 390 -10.24 0.58 -6.42
CA SER A 390 -10.35 0.73 -7.88
C SER A 390 -11.79 0.97 -8.33
N THR A 391 -12.76 0.27 -7.72
CA THR A 391 -14.19 0.49 -8.00
C THR A 391 -14.63 1.88 -7.56
N ILE A 392 -14.26 2.31 -6.35
CA ILE A 392 -14.61 3.66 -5.85
C ILE A 392 -14.03 4.74 -6.75
N ALA A 393 -12.74 4.66 -7.10
CA ALA A 393 -12.11 5.63 -7.98
C ALA A 393 -12.79 5.66 -9.36
N SER A 394 -13.05 4.51 -9.97
CA SER A 394 -13.64 4.38 -11.27
C SER A 394 -15.10 4.88 -11.32
N LEU A 395 -15.90 4.57 -10.30
CA LEU A 395 -17.26 5.09 -10.16
C LEU A 395 -17.27 6.63 -10.05
N CYS A 396 -16.42 7.17 -9.18
CA CYS A 396 -16.34 8.62 -8.99
C CYS A 396 -15.95 9.36 -10.28
N ILE A 397 -15.02 8.81 -11.05
CA ILE A 397 -14.57 9.40 -12.32
C ILE A 397 -15.64 9.29 -13.39
N ALA A 398 -16.37 8.18 -13.44
CA ALA A 398 -17.48 8.01 -14.37
C ALA A 398 -18.62 9.03 -14.12
N LEU A 399 -18.87 9.43 -12.86
CA LEU A 399 -19.85 10.46 -12.50
C LEU A 399 -19.54 11.83 -13.11
N VAL A 400 -18.28 12.12 -13.42
CA VAL A 400 -17.87 13.40 -14.03
C VAL A 400 -17.59 13.28 -15.53
N GLY A 401 -18.06 12.20 -16.16
CA GLY A 401 -18.11 12.06 -17.62
C GLY A 401 -17.08 11.12 -18.23
N TYR A 402 -16.10 10.62 -17.45
CA TYR A 402 -15.09 9.67 -17.95
C TYR A 402 -15.62 8.22 -17.89
N THR A 403 -16.54 7.87 -18.79
CA THR A 403 -17.14 6.53 -18.84
C THR A 403 -16.38 5.54 -19.72
N THR A 404 -15.85 6.01 -20.86
CA THR A 404 -15.07 5.22 -21.83
C THR A 404 -13.69 5.79 -22.08
N THR A 405 -13.42 6.96 -21.54
CA THR A 405 -12.12 7.65 -21.61
C THR A 405 -11.55 7.82 -20.22
N VAL A 406 -10.28 8.19 -20.13
CA VAL A 406 -9.62 8.50 -18.86
C VAL A 406 -9.21 9.97 -18.82
N PRO A 407 -9.11 10.59 -17.62
CA PRO A 407 -8.67 11.98 -17.50
C PRO A 407 -7.27 12.18 -18.08
N GLN A 408 -7.10 13.24 -18.88
CA GLN A 408 -5.80 13.59 -19.47
C GLN A 408 -5.46 15.05 -19.21
N MET A 409 -4.16 15.35 -19.31
CA MET A 409 -3.69 16.72 -19.22
C MET A 409 -4.25 17.55 -20.40
N GLY A 410 -4.86 18.69 -20.07
CA GLY A 410 -5.52 19.55 -21.06
C GLY A 410 -7.03 19.41 -21.14
N ASP A 411 -7.61 18.42 -20.47
CA ASP A 411 -9.07 18.32 -20.33
C ASP A 411 -9.62 19.54 -19.59
N LYS A 412 -10.85 19.92 -19.94
CA LYS A 412 -11.52 21.07 -19.34
C LYS A 412 -11.89 20.78 -17.88
N ALA A 413 -11.30 21.52 -16.94
CA ALA A 413 -11.65 21.44 -15.54
C ALA A 413 -13.06 21.99 -15.26
N THR A 414 -13.86 21.24 -14.52
CA THR A 414 -15.19 21.64 -14.06
C THR A 414 -15.33 21.50 -12.55
N TRP A 415 -16.31 22.17 -11.93
CA TRP A 415 -16.56 22.02 -10.51
C TRP A 415 -16.89 20.58 -10.09
N GLY A 416 -17.54 19.80 -10.97
CA GLY A 416 -17.77 18.37 -10.72
C GLY A 416 -16.45 17.60 -10.63
N ILE A 417 -15.52 17.81 -11.56
CA ILE A 417 -14.19 17.23 -11.56
C ILE A 417 -13.41 17.67 -10.30
N PHE A 418 -13.49 18.94 -9.93
CA PHE A 418 -12.84 19.47 -8.73
C PHE A 418 -13.31 18.73 -7.47
N TRP A 419 -14.61 18.64 -7.24
CA TRP A 419 -15.12 17.99 -6.02
C TRP A 419 -14.87 16.49 -5.99
N VAL A 420 -14.94 15.80 -7.13
CA VAL A 420 -14.55 14.39 -7.23
C VAL A 420 -13.07 14.21 -6.92
N ALA A 421 -12.19 15.05 -7.46
CA ALA A 421 -10.76 14.98 -7.15
C ALA A 421 -10.49 15.26 -5.66
N MET A 422 -11.13 16.27 -5.07
CA MET A 422 -11.01 16.57 -3.65
C MET A 422 -11.53 15.42 -2.77
N PHE A 423 -12.63 14.78 -3.16
CA PHE A 423 -13.16 13.62 -2.45
C PHE A 423 -12.20 12.44 -2.49
N LEU A 424 -11.68 12.09 -3.66
CA LEU A 424 -10.75 10.97 -3.82
C LEU A 424 -9.40 11.23 -3.16
N GLN A 425 -8.91 12.48 -3.16
CA GLN A 425 -7.60 12.86 -2.62
C GLN A 425 -7.62 13.12 -1.10
N TYR A 426 -8.71 13.67 -0.58
CA TYR A 426 -8.81 14.08 0.83
C TYR A 426 -10.04 13.50 1.53
N GLY A 427 -11.19 13.43 0.86
CA GLY A 427 -12.46 13.03 1.46
C GLY A 427 -12.43 11.60 1.99
N MET A 428 -11.90 10.65 1.21
CA MET A 428 -11.75 9.26 1.66
C MET A 428 -10.86 9.15 2.89
N ALA A 429 -9.75 9.91 2.93
CA ALA A 429 -8.86 9.93 4.07
C ALA A 429 -9.51 10.57 5.32
N ILE A 430 -10.29 11.64 5.14
CA ILE A 430 -11.05 12.27 6.23
C ILE A 430 -12.04 11.27 6.83
N ILE A 431 -12.76 10.50 6.00
CA ILE A 431 -13.67 9.45 6.48
C ILE A 431 -12.88 8.41 7.30
N GLY A 432 -11.72 7.95 6.82
CA GLY A 432 -10.85 7.03 7.55
C GLY A 432 -10.43 7.59 8.92
N TRP A 433 -9.98 8.83 8.98
CA TRP A 433 -9.57 9.46 10.24
C TRP A 433 -10.74 9.71 11.19
N ILE A 434 -11.95 9.97 10.71
CA ILE A 434 -13.16 10.01 11.55
C ILE A 434 -13.44 8.62 12.12
N CYS A 435 -13.34 7.57 11.31
CA CYS A 435 -13.46 6.18 11.77
C CYS A 435 -12.40 5.86 12.84
N ASN A 436 -11.15 6.33 12.68
CA ASN A 436 -10.09 6.16 13.67
C ASN A 436 -10.47 6.80 15.01
N ILE A 437 -10.96 8.03 15.00
CA ILE A 437 -11.39 8.72 16.23
C ILE A 437 -12.54 7.98 16.90
N ILE A 438 -13.51 7.48 16.12
CA ILE A 438 -14.65 6.70 16.64
C ILE A 438 -14.15 5.38 17.22
N ALA A 439 -13.30 4.65 16.48
CA ALA A 439 -12.75 3.37 16.92
C ALA A 439 -11.96 3.52 18.23
N MET A 440 -11.18 4.60 18.38
CA MET A 440 -10.40 4.84 19.60
C MET A 440 -11.27 5.12 20.84
N LYS A 441 -12.52 5.53 20.69
CA LYS A 441 -13.45 5.62 21.84
C LYS A 441 -13.81 4.23 22.40
N PHE A 442 -13.79 3.22 21.56
CA PHE A 442 -14.15 1.85 21.90
C PHE A 442 -12.93 0.95 22.16
N TYR A 443 -11.76 1.39 21.77
CA TYR A 443 -10.49 0.72 22.02
C TYR A 443 -10.07 0.94 23.49
N THR A 444 -9.79 -0.14 24.24
CA THR A 444 -9.55 -0.07 25.68
C THR A 444 -8.08 -0.03 26.08
N LEU A 445 -7.17 -0.42 25.17
CA LEU A 445 -5.75 -0.49 25.48
C LEU A 445 -5.12 0.91 25.43
N ASP A 446 -5.23 1.60 26.54
CA ASP A 446 -4.51 2.85 26.78
C ASP A 446 -3.12 2.57 27.38
N ARG A 447 -2.37 3.63 27.63
CA ARG A 447 -1.00 3.54 28.15
C ARG A 447 -0.95 2.83 29.53
N GLU A 448 -1.90 3.12 30.40
CA GLU A 448 -1.94 2.56 31.76
C GLU A 448 -2.21 1.05 31.68
N THR A 449 -3.24 0.65 30.93
CA THR A 449 -3.57 -0.75 30.68
C THR A 449 -2.38 -1.51 30.08
N MET A 450 -1.64 -0.90 29.14
CA MET A 450 -0.47 -1.55 28.53
C MET A 450 0.71 -1.70 29.48
N ILE A 451 0.88 -0.79 30.46
CA ILE A 451 1.88 -0.96 31.53
C ILE A 451 1.56 -2.18 32.37
N ASP A 452 0.28 -2.38 32.74
CA ASP A 452 -0.14 -3.55 33.52
C ASP A 452 0.00 -4.85 32.71
N VAL A 453 -0.33 -4.83 31.42
CA VAL A 453 -0.13 -5.96 30.48
C VAL A 453 1.35 -6.35 30.43
N GLN A 454 2.24 -5.37 30.25
CA GLN A 454 3.71 -5.63 30.18
C GLN A 454 4.25 -6.15 31.52
N LYS A 455 3.76 -5.67 32.65
CA LYS A 455 4.12 -6.17 33.98
C LYS A 455 3.74 -7.65 34.12
N THR A 456 2.48 -8.00 33.81
CA THR A 456 2.00 -9.40 33.85
C THR A 456 2.79 -10.29 32.90
N LEU A 457 3.16 -9.80 31.73
CA LEU A 457 3.94 -10.53 30.73
C LEU A 457 5.36 -10.82 31.23
N ASN A 458 6.00 -9.85 31.89
CA ASN A 458 7.33 -10.02 32.48
C ASN A 458 7.29 -11.00 33.66
N GLU A 459 6.27 -10.97 34.49
CA GLU A 459 6.08 -11.92 35.61
C GLU A 459 5.90 -13.35 35.06
N ARG A 460 5.13 -13.56 33.98
CA ARG A 460 4.99 -14.89 33.34
C ARG A 460 6.29 -15.38 32.71
N LYS A 461 7.08 -14.50 32.07
CA LYS A 461 8.37 -14.86 31.50
C LYS A 461 9.35 -15.31 32.61
N ALA A 462 9.44 -14.54 33.69
CA ALA A 462 10.30 -14.87 34.82
C ALA A 462 9.90 -16.21 35.48
N ALA A 463 8.60 -16.47 35.64
CA ALA A 463 8.11 -17.75 36.14
C ALA A 463 8.44 -18.94 35.20
N HIS A 464 8.39 -18.73 33.88
CA HIS A 464 8.73 -19.76 32.92
C HIS A 464 10.24 -20.06 32.91
N GLU A 465 11.07 -19.03 32.97
CA GLU A 465 12.53 -19.17 33.09
C GLU A 465 12.93 -19.88 34.40
N ALA A 466 12.27 -19.57 35.51
CA ALA A 466 12.48 -20.27 36.78
C ALA A 466 12.14 -21.76 36.71
N ASN A 467 11.04 -22.11 36.07
CA ASN A 467 10.62 -23.52 35.88
C ASN A 467 11.51 -24.32 34.90
N GLN A 468 12.22 -23.64 34.00
CA GLN A 468 13.20 -24.30 33.09
C GLN A 468 14.58 -24.48 33.72
N ALA A 469 14.87 -23.75 34.81
CA ALA A 469 16.12 -23.83 35.53
C ALA A 469 16.09 -24.89 36.66
N GLU A 470 14.93 -25.40 37.03
CA GLU A 470 14.72 -26.57 37.89
C GLU A 470 14.65 -27.86 37.05
#